data_74f56d5c27eda03da6bba5d3c4884dd8
#
_entry.id   74f56d5c27eda03da6bba5d3c4884dd8
#
_cell.length_a   1.000
_cell.length_b   1.000
_cell.length_c   1.000
_cell.angle_alpha   90.00
_cell.angle_beta   90.00
_cell.angle_gamma   90.00
#
_symmetry.space_group_name_H-M   'P 1'
#
loop_
_entity.id
_entity.type
_entity.pdbx_description
1 polymer ?
#
loop_
_entity_poly.entity_id
_entity_poly.type
_entity_poly.pdbx_seq_one_letter_code
_entity_poly.pdbx_strand_id
1 'polypeptide(L)'
;MEITMKGISKAFGSNEVLKGVDLTLKSGEIHALMGENGAGKSTLMNILTGIHKADSGTICVDGREISFKNALEAEKCGIAFIHQELNIWPNLSILENLFLMQNVTNSFGMLDFKKMRRLAEEKCSQMGITLPFDAEAGECSVGQQQMTEIIRNLMLDAKVVIMDEPTAALTERETEKLFAVMHALKNKGVAIVYISHRMEEVFAHCDTITVMRDGYAISSKPTRETNMEQVVRDMVGRSITDYYPGRTNEPGEIVLEVKNFCQEGLFNNISFKLRKGEILGVAGLMGAGRTEIMRALFGVDSCKHGEVYLHGKKVCIKKPEDAIKAGIGFITENRKSEGLILDFSISRNIALPSVDTFAKRSVINAKNETAFSEALSKKLGVKTASIDLEAGALSGGNQQKVVIAKWIGMNPSIIIMDEPTRGIDVGAKRDIYDLMNELTSQGVAIIMVSSELPEVIGMSDRILVIHEGKIAGELDHEEATQEKIITLATGGQ
;
A
#
# COMPACT_ATOMS: atom_id res chain seq x y z
N MET A 1 -6.23 -31.94 2.94
CA MET A 1 -5.44 -31.70 1.72
C MET A 1 -4.13 -31.05 2.12
N GLU A 2 -3.01 -31.62 1.69
CA GLU A 2 -1.69 -31.03 1.87
C GLU A 2 -1.08 -30.79 0.50
N ILE A 3 -0.54 -29.59 0.26
CA ILE A 3 0.17 -29.27 -0.97
C ILE A 3 1.64 -29.04 -0.64
N THR A 4 2.52 -29.72 -1.37
CA THR A 4 3.96 -29.56 -1.24
C THR A 4 4.55 -29.19 -2.59
N MET A 5 5.21 -28.07 -2.65
CA MET A 5 6.03 -27.62 -3.78
C MET A 5 7.49 -27.82 -3.40
N LYS A 6 8.26 -28.52 -4.22
CA LYS A 6 9.67 -28.86 -3.95
C LYS A 6 10.57 -28.46 -5.11
N GLY A 7 11.61 -27.67 -4.81
CA GLY A 7 12.63 -27.27 -5.76
C GLY A 7 12.11 -26.47 -6.95
N ILE A 8 11.04 -25.68 -6.76
CA ILE A 8 10.39 -24.95 -7.85
C ILE A 8 11.30 -23.86 -8.37
N SER A 9 11.66 -23.94 -9.65
CA SER A 9 12.43 -22.92 -10.35
C SER A 9 11.67 -22.39 -11.56
N LYS A 10 11.86 -21.09 -11.86
CA LYS A 10 11.25 -20.42 -13.00
C LYS A 10 12.09 -19.25 -13.50
N ALA A 11 12.32 -19.21 -14.80
CA ALA A 11 12.94 -18.09 -15.48
C ALA A 11 12.01 -17.51 -16.56
N PHE A 12 12.09 -16.20 -16.80
CA PHE A 12 11.48 -15.51 -17.92
C PHE A 12 12.59 -14.86 -18.75
N GLY A 13 12.91 -15.48 -19.89
CA GLY A 13 14.09 -15.11 -20.68
C GLY A 13 15.38 -15.36 -19.88
N SER A 14 16.19 -14.33 -19.70
CA SER A 14 17.42 -14.41 -18.90
C SER A 14 17.22 -14.11 -17.40
N ASN A 15 15.99 -13.77 -16.98
CA ASN A 15 15.72 -13.42 -15.60
C ASN A 15 15.18 -14.63 -14.83
N GLU A 16 15.98 -15.17 -13.92
CA GLU A 16 15.60 -16.27 -13.02
C GLU A 16 14.84 -15.73 -11.82
N VAL A 17 13.52 -15.98 -11.78
CA VAL A 17 12.58 -15.42 -10.78
C VAL A 17 12.41 -16.35 -9.58
N LEU A 18 12.43 -17.67 -9.78
CA LEU A 18 12.38 -18.68 -8.70
C LEU A 18 13.57 -19.61 -8.80
N LYS A 19 14.20 -19.89 -7.67
CA LYS A 19 15.48 -20.57 -7.57
C LYS A 19 15.42 -21.73 -6.57
N GLY A 20 14.66 -22.77 -6.91
CA GLY A 20 14.55 -23.98 -6.08
C GLY A 20 13.70 -23.75 -4.82
N VAL A 21 12.54 -23.13 -4.95
CA VAL A 21 11.65 -22.78 -3.82
C VAL A 21 10.91 -24.00 -3.31
N ASP A 22 10.93 -24.19 -1.99
CA ASP A 22 10.12 -25.16 -1.25
C ASP A 22 9.00 -24.45 -0.52
N LEU A 23 7.76 -24.98 -0.61
CA LEU A 23 6.59 -24.49 0.11
C LEU A 23 5.66 -25.65 0.48
N THR A 24 5.18 -25.69 1.71
CA THR A 24 4.19 -26.67 2.16
C THR A 24 2.97 -25.97 2.73
N LEU A 25 1.79 -26.31 2.22
CA LEU A 25 0.50 -25.76 2.64
C LEU A 25 -0.34 -26.87 3.27
N LYS A 26 -0.91 -26.63 4.44
CA LYS A 26 -1.69 -27.60 5.18
C LYS A 26 -3.16 -27.21 5.33
N SER A 27 -4.03 -28.19 5.25
CA SER A 27 -5.46 -28.02 5.50
C SER A 27 -5.71 -27.43 6.89
N GLY A 28 -6.60 -26.44 6.99
CA GLY A 28 -6.93 -25.78 8.26
C GLY A 28 -5.84 -24.86 8.79
N GLU A 29 -5.00 -24.32 7.92
CA GLU A 29 -3.92 -23.38 8.23
C GLU A 29 -4.06 -22.11 7.40
N ILE A 30 -3.80 -20.96 8.01
CA ILE A 30 -3.58 -19.70 7.32
C ILE A 30 -2.06 -19.50 7.21
N HIS A 31 -1.54 -19.65 6.01
CA HIS A 31 -0.12 -19.57 5.71
C HIS A 31 0.22 -18.23 5.06
N ALA A 32 0.96 -17.39 5.77
CA ALA A 32 1.43 -16.13 5.20
C ALA A 32 2.61 -16.36 4.25
N LEU A 33 2.54 -15.80 3.04
CA LEU A 33 3.64 -15.75 2.10
C LEU A 33 4.13 -14.30 1.97
N MET A 34 5.25 -13.99 2.59
CA MET A 34 5.82 -12.65 2.70
C MET A 34 7.06 -12.50 1.84
N GLY A 35 7.42 -11.27 1.54
CA GLY A 35 8.61 -10.92 0.75
C GLY A 35 8.41 -9.62 -0.02
N GLU A 36 9.49 -9.04 -0.48
CA GLU A 36 9.46 -7.81 -1.28
C GLU A 36 8.79 -8.01 -2.65
N ASN A 37 8.44 -6.90 -3.32
CA ASN A 37 7.98 -6.96 -4.70
C ASN A 37 9.12 -7.47 -5.60
N GLY A 38 8.78 -8.46 -6.44
CA GLY A 38 9.79 -9.16 -7.23
C GLY A 38 10.45 -10.36 -6.55
N ALA A 39 10.15 -10.67 -5.28
CA ALA A 39 10.67 -11.86 -4.60
C ALA A 39 10.18 -13.19 -5.20
N GLY A 40 9.22 -13.17 -6.12
CA GLY A 40 8.71 -14.36 -6.80
C GLY A 40 7.39 -14.90 -6.26
N LYS A 41 6.75 -14.25 -5.26
CA LYS A 41 5.50 -14.73 -4.62
C LYS A 41 4.38 -15.02 -5.62
N SER A 42 3.99 -14.03 -6.43
CA SER A 42 2.92 -14.19 -7.43
C SER A 42 3.30 -15.20 -8.51
N THR A 43 4.58 -15.29 -8.89
CA THR A 43 5.06 -16.32 -9.83
C THR A 43 4.92 -17.72 -9.23
N LEU A 44 5.25 -17.91 -7.95
CA LEU A 44 5.09 -19.20 -7.26
C LEU A 44 3.60 -19.60 -7.20
N MET A 45 2.71 -18.66 -6.89
CA MET A 45 1.26 -18.91 -6.87
C MET A 45 0.69 -19.15 -8.26
N ASN A 46 1.16 -18.45 -9.29
CA ASN A 46 0.79 -18.70 -10.68
C ASN A 46 1.23 -20.09 -11.17
N ILE A 47 2.33 -20.64 -10.64
CA ILE A 47 2.73 -22.02 -10.92
C ILE A 47 1.79 -22.99 -10.19
N LEU A 48 1.46 -22.73 -8.93
CA LEU A 48 0.54 -23.56 -8.16
C LEU A 48 -0.87 -23.61 -8.79
N THR A 49 -1.31 -22.52 -9.40
CA THR A 49 -2.61 -22.42 -10.09
C THR A 49 -2.56 -22.82 -11.56
N GLY A 50 -1.42 -23.27 -12.09
CA GLY A 50 -1.29 -23.74 -13.46
C GLY A 50 -1.33 -22.64 -14.53
N ILE A 51 -1.21 -21.35 -14.14
CA ILE A 51 -1.06 -20.21 -15.06
C ILE A 51 0.33 -20.24 -15.70
N HIS A 52 1.33 -20.57 -14.90
CA HIS A 52 2.70 -20.78 -15.38
C HIS A 52 3.16 -22.22 -15.12
N LYS A 53 3.99 -22.74 -16.00
CA LYS A 53 4.66 -24.02 -15.79
C LYS A 53 6.02 -23.78 -15.13
N ALA A 54 6.34 -24.56 -14.10
CA ALA A 54 7.69 -24.58 -13.54
C ALA A 54 8.71 -25.09 -14.56
N ASP A 55 9.92 -24.57 -14.53
CA ASP A 55 11.03 -25.06 -15.38
C ASP A 55 11.68 -26.29 -14.73
N SER A 56 11.68 -26.35 -13.39
CA SER A 56 12.06 -27.52 -12.60
C SER A 56 11.32 -27.58 -11.27
N GLY A 57 11.42 -28.73 -10.59
CA GLY A 57 10.72 -28.99 -9.33
C GLY A 57 9.41 -29.74 -9.51
N THR A 58 8.77 -30.08 -8.40
CA THR A 58 7.54 -30.91 -8.37
C THR A 58 6.49 -30.31 -7.47
N ILE A 59 5.22 -30.50 -7.84
CA ILE A 59 4.05 -30.16 -7.01
C ILE A 59 3.37 -31.46 -6.64
N CYS A 60 3.15 -31.68 -5.34
CA CYS A 60 2.43 -32.83 -4.84
C CYS A 60 1.17 -32.38 -4.07
N VAL A 61 0.07 -33.07 -4.31
CA VAL A 61 -1.18 -32.92 -3.56
C VAL A 61 -1.49 -34.25 -2.89
N ASP A 62 -1.57 -34.22 -1.55
CA ASP A 62 -1.75 -35.42 -0.71
C ASP A 62 -0.73 -36.55 -1.07
N GLY A 63 0.53 -36.16 -1.30
CA GLY A 63 1.64 -37.06 -1.64
C GLY A 63 1.67 -37.56 -3.10
N ARG A 64 0.73 -37.13 -3.95
CA ARG A 64 0.72 -37.48 -5.37
C ARG A 64 1.24 -36.32 -6.20
N GLU A 65 2.20 -36.58 -7.06
CA GLU A 65 2.72 -35.58 -7.99
C GLU A 65 1.65 -35.19 -9.01
N ILE A 66 1.46 -33.89 -9.19
CA ILE A 66 0.48 -33.28 -10.08
C ILE A 66 1.15 -32.19 -10.91
N SER A 67 0.75 -32.08 -12.17
CA SER A 67 1.12 -30.97 -13.05
C SER A 67 -0.16 -30.43 -13.68
N PHE A 68 -0.51 -29.18 -13.35
CA PHE A 68 -1.67 -28.50 -13.94
C PHE A 68 -1.30 -27.97 -15.32
N LYS A 69 -2.15 -28.22 -16.32
CA LYS A 69 -1.95 -27.70 -17.67
C LYS A 69 -2.47 -26.29 -17.86
N ASN A 70 -3.43 -25.89 -17.00
CA ASN A 70 -4.07 -24.58 -17.00
C ASN A 70 -4.76 -24.33 -15.67
N ALA A 71 -5.22 -23.10 -15.46
CA ALA A 71 -5.89 -22.69 -14.23
C ALA A 71 -7.20 -23.46 -13.96
N LEU A 72 -7.93 -23.87 -14.99
CA LEU A 72 -9.17 -24.63 -14.85
C LEU A 72 -8.94 -26.02 -14.21
N GLU A 73 -7.80 -26.66 -14.49
CA GLU A 73 -7.45 -27.94 -13.86
C GLU A 73 -7.14 -27.75 -12.36
N ALA A 74 -6.44 -26.68 -11.98
CA ALA A 74 -6.16 -26.35 -10.58
C ALA A 74 -7.47 -26.02 -9.83
N GLU A 75 -8.36 -25.25 -10.45
CA GLU A 75 -9.69 -24.94 -9.91
C GLU A 75 -10.53 -26.20 -9.66
N LYS A 76 -10.57 -27.13 -10.61
CA LYS A 76 -11.23 -28.44 -10.45
C LYS A 76 -10.64 -29.30 -9.33
N CYS A 77 -9.37 -29.08 -8.97
CA CYS A 77 -8.72 -29.69 -7.82
C CYS A 77 -9.05 -28.98 -6.51
N GLY A 78 -9.79 -27.89 -6.56
CA GLY A 78 -10.21 -27.07 -5.41
C GLY A 78 -9.19 -26.00 -5.02
N ILE A 79 -8.36 -25.51 -5.94
CA ILE A 79 -7.45 -24.38 -5.69
C ILE A 79 -8.08 -23.13 -6.29
N ALA A 80 -8.42 -22.16 -5.46
CA ALA A 80 -8.97 -20.87 -5.84
C ALA A 80 -7.94 -19.76 -5.65
N PHE A 81 -7.90 -18.79 -6.57
CA PHE A 81 -7.00 -17.65 -6.48
C PHE A 81 -7.78 -16.33 -6.56
N ILE A 82 -7.66 -15.52 -5.54
CA ILE A 82 -8.17 -14.17 -5.44
C ILE A 82 -6.99 -13.24 -5.72
N HIS A 83 -7.06 -12.55 -6.85
CA HIS A 83 -6.00 -11.66 -7.32
C HIS A 83 -6.03 -10.30 -6.61
N GLN A 84 -4.91 -9.58 -6.66
CA GLN A 84 -4.78 -8.21 -6.15
C GLN A 84 -5.70 -7.23 -6.90
N GLU A 85 -5.83 -7.39 -8.22
CA GLU A 85 -6.79 -6.62 -9.02
C GLU A 85 -8.14 -7.30 -9.02
N LEU A 86 -9.21 -6.53 -8.78
CA LEU A 86 -10.57 -7.03 -8.74
C LEU A 86 -10.99 -7.63 -10.07
N ASN A 87 -11.33 -8.90 -10.04
CA ASN A 87 -11.82 -9.61 -11.21
C ASN A 87 -13.37 -9.68 -11.19
N ILE A 88 -13.99 -8.51 -11.34
CA ILE A 88 -15.45 -8.30 -11.30
C ILE A 88 -15.90 -7.67 -12.62
N TRP A 89 -17.06 -8.09 -13.13
CA TRP A 89 -17.71 -7.48 -14.29
C TRP A 89 -18.64 -6.37 -13.81
N PRO A 90 -18.25 -5.08 -14.01
CA PRO A 90 -18.95 -3.95 -13.42
C PRO A 90 -20.39 -3.78 -13.92
N ASN A 91 -20.68 -4.20 -15.17
CA ASN A 91 -21.98 -4.07 -15.83
C ASN A 91 -22.95 -5.24 -15.51
N LEU A 92 -22.54 -6.20 -14.70
CA LEU A 92 -23.37 -7.30 -14.22
C LEU A 92 -23.76 -7.06 -12.77
N SER A 93 -24.91 -7.59 -12.36
CA SER A 93 -25.34 -7.58 -10.98
C SER A 93 -24.38 -8.40 -10.10
N ILE A 94 -24.38 -8.14 -8.79
CA ILE A 94 -23.63 -8.95 -7.81
C ILE A 94 -24.01 -10.42 -7.93
N LEU A 95 -25.32 -10.73 -8.09
CA LEU A 95 -25.77 -12.10 -8.25
C LEU A 95 -25.18 -12.79 -9.48
N GLU A 96 -25.18 -12.11 -10.63
CA GLU A 96 -24.58 -12.65 -11.86
C GLU A 96 -23.08 -12.82 -11.73
N ASN A 97 -22.38 -11.88 -11.10
CA ASN A 97 -20.95 -12.00 -10.79
C ASN A 97 -20.63 -13.23 -9.94
N LEU A 98 -21.45 -13.56 -8.95
CA LEU A 98 -21.26 -14.74 -8.11
C LEU A 98 -21.34 -16.06 -8.89
N PHE A 99 -22.14 -16.12 -9.96
CA PHE A 99 -22.38 -17.35 -10.71
C PHE A 99 -21.74 -17.39 -12.10
N LEU A 100 -20.86 -16.45 -12.43
CA LEU A 100 -20.16 -16.41 -13.72
C LEU A 100 -19.45 -17.72 -14.10
N MET A 101 -18.92 -18.44 -13.11
CA MET A 101 -18.19 -19.70 -13.32
C MET A 101 -19.10 -20.93 -13.17
N GLN A 102 -20.32 -20.77 -12.68
CA GLN A 102 -21.28 -21.86 -12.42
C GLN A 102 -22.67 -21.49 -12.90
N ASN A 103 -23.02 -21.91 -14.11
CA ASN A 103 -24.38 -21.72 -14.61
C ASN A 103 -25.38 -22.62 -13.87
N VAL A 104 -26.23 -22.03 -13.03
CA VAL A 104 -27.35 -22.70 -12.41
C VAL A 104 -28.55 -22.59 -13.35
N THR A 105 -28.86 -23.68 -14.04
CA THR A 105 -29.97 -23.71 -15.02
C THR A 105 -31.17 -24.48 -14.50
N ASN A 106 -32.37 -24.10 -14.99
CA ASN A 106 -33.60 -24.86 -14.80
C ASN A 106 -33.67 -26.03 -15.79
N SER A 107 -34.78 -26.81 -15.73
CA SER A 107 -35.01 -27.96 -16.61
C SER A 107 -35.12 -27.60 -18.11
N PHE A 108 -35.27 -26.32 -18.46
CA PHE A 108 -35.34 -25.83 -19.84
C PHE A 108 -34.00 -25.25 -20.33
N GLY A 109 -32.91 -25.34 -19.51
CA GLY A 109 -31.59 -24.82 -19.87
C GLY A 109 -31.44 -23.30 -19.70
N MET A 110 -32.44 -22.60 -19.15
CA MET A 110 -32.33 -21.16 -18.83
C MET A 110 -31.81 -20.95 -17.43
N LEU A 111 -31.16 -19.80 -17.18
CA LEU A 111 -30.65 -19.42 -15.85
C LEU A 111 -31.78 -19.38 -14.81
N ASP A 112 -31.58 -20.05 -13.67
CA ASP A 112 -32.52 -20.06 -12.56
C ASP A 112 -32.10 -19.05 -11.49
N PHE A 113 -32.45 -17.78 -11.71
CA PHE A 113 -32.15 -16.68 -10.80
C PHE A 113 -32.70 -16.88 -9.40
N LYS A 114 -33.82 -17.58 -9.21
CA LYS A 114 -34.38 -17.87 -7.88
C LYS A 114 -33.49 -18.85 -7.11
N LYS A 115 -33.02 -19.89 -7.79
CA LYS A 115 -32.10 -20.86 -7.19
C LYS A 115 -30.74 -20.25 -6.95
N MET A 116 -30.21 -19.43 -7.88
CA MET A 116 -28.97 -18.68 -7.71
C MET A 116 -29.04 -17.80 -6.46
N ARG A 117 -30.10 -17.01 -6.32
CA ARG A 117 -30.29 -16.13 -5.14
C ARG A 117 -30.28 -16.91 -3.83
N ARG A 118 -31.07 -17.99 -3.75
CA ARG A 118 -31.14 -18.83 -2.56
C ARG A 118 -29.76 -19.37 -2.16
N LEU A 119 -28.99 -19.88 -3.11
CA LEU A 119 -27.63 -20.38 -2.89
C LEU A 119 -26.67 -19.27 -2.41
N ALA A 120 -26.78 -18.08 -3.03
CA ALA A 120 -25.97 -16.92 -2.63
C ALA A 120 -26.31 -16.44 -1.22
N GLU A 121 -27.59 -16.33 -0.88
CA GLU A 121 -28.09 -15.96 0.45
C GLU A 121 -27.61 -16.96 1.53
N GLU A 122 -27.73 -18.26 1.24
CA GLU A 122 -27.26 -19.31 2.15
C GLU A 122 -25.76 -19.21 2.40
N LYS A 123 -24.95 -19.03 1.34
CA LYS A 123 -23.49 -18.91 1.45
C LYS A 123 -23.07 -17.65 2.19
N CYS A 124 -23.66 -16.52 1.85
CA CYS A 124 -23.40 -15.24 2.52
C CYS A 124 -23.79 -15.27 4.00
N SER A 125 -24.95 -15.88 4.32
CA SER A 125 -25.41 -16.04 5.71
C SER A 125 -24.45 -16.88 6.53
N GLN A 126 -23.92 -18.00 5.98
CA GLN A 126 -22.91 -18.84 6.64
C GLN A 126 -21.61 -18.10 6.97
N MET A 127 -21.36 -16.98 6.32
CA MET A 127 -20.14 -16.17 6.47
C MET A 127 -20.39 -14.81 7.15
N GLY A 128 -21.65 -14.53 7.54
CA GLY A 128 -22.01 -13.25 8.16
C GLY A 128 -21.88 -12.04 7.22
N ILE A 129 -21.97 -12.27 5.88
CA ILE A 129 -21.80 -11.23 4.84
C ILE A 129 -23.18 -10.86 4.30
N THR A 130 -23.38 -9.57 4.01
CA THR A 130 -24.55 -9.07 3.30
C THR A 130 -24.11 -8.38 2.03
N LEU A 131 -24.64 -8.80 0.88
CA LEU A 131 -24.36 -8.22 -0.43
C LEU A 131 -25.66 -7.74 -1.10
N PRO A 132 -25.63 -6.64 -1.86
CA PRO A 132 -26.76 -6.13 -2.62
C PRO A 132 -26.89 -6.89 -3.95
N PHE A 133 -27.51 -8.07 -3.95
CA PHE A 133 -27.52 -8.99 -5.09
C PHE A 133 -28.04 -8.41 -6.40
N ASP A 134 -28.96 -7.42 -6.33
CA ASP A 134 -29.57 -6.81 -7.52
C ASP A 134 -28.82 -5.56 -8.02
N ALA A 135 -27.87 -5.04 -7.25
CA ALA A 135 -27.08 -3.89 -7.67
C ALA A 135 -26.04 -4.28 -8.73
N GLU A 136 -25.80 -3.40 -9.69
CA GLU A 136 -24.65 -3.53 -10.60
C GLU A 136 -23.34 -3.45 -9.79
N ALA A 137 -22.41 -4.35 -10.10
CA ALA A 137 -21.16 -4.42 -9.35
C ALA A 137 -20.34 -3.12 -9.44
N GLY A 138 -20.41 -2.40 -10.55
CA GLY A 138 -19.74 -1.12 -10.74
C GLY A 138 -20.25 0.01 -9.83
N GLU A 139 -21.50 -0.10 -9.33
CA GLU A 139 -22.08 0.87 -8.39
C GLU A 139 -21.79 0.54 -6.92
N CYS A 140 -21.26 -0.66 -6.66
CA CYS A 140 -20.94 -1.12 -5.32
C CYS A 140 -19.59 -0.56 -4.82
N SER A 141 -19.44 -0.47 -3.49
CA SER A 141 -18.13 -0.13 -2.89
C SER A 141 -17.07 -1.17 -3.27
N VAL A 142 -15.81 -0.75 -3.29
CA VAL A 142 -14.67 -1.64 -3.56
C VAL A 142 -14.69 -2.85 -2.62
N GLY A 143 -15.03 -2.64 -1.33
CA GLY A 143 -15.17 -3.71 -0.35
C GLY A 143 -16.29 -4.70 -0.69
N GLN A 144 -17.43 -4.23 -1.19
CA GLN A 144 -18.51 -5.11 -1.64
C GLN A 144 -18.12 -5.93 -2.88
N GLN A 145 -17.39 -5.31 -3.81
CA GLN A 145 -16.83 -5.99 -4.99
C GLN A 145 -15.84 -7.07 -4.58
N GLN A 146 -14.92 -6.75 -3.65
CA GLN A 146 -13.94 -7.70 -3.11
C GLN A 146 -14.64 -8.88 -2.41
N MET A 147 -15.63 -8.60 -1.56
CA MET A 147 -16.42 -9.65 -0.91
C MET A 147 -17.17 -10.52 -1.92
N THR A 148 -17.67 -9.95 -3.00
CA THR A 148 -18.32 -10.71 -4.08
C THR A 148 -17.34 -11.67 -4.74
N GLU A 149 -16.11 -11.23 -5.03
CA GLU A 149 -15.08 -12.09 -5.61
C GLU A 149 -14.69 -13.23 -4.65
N ILE A 150 -14.53 -12.93 -3.37
CA ILE A 150 -14.23 -13.93 -2.33
C ILE A 150 -15.36 -14.97 -2.26
N ILE A 151 -16.62 -14.53 -2.15
CA ILE A 151 -17.77 -15.44 -2.07
C ILE A 151 -17.88 -16.29 -3.34
N ARG A 152 -17.67 -15.72 -4.53
CA ARG A 152 -17.67 -16.45 -5.80
C ARG A 152 -16.69 -17.62 -5.77
N ASN A 153 -15.45 -17.37 -5.36
CA ASN A 153 -14.43 -18.41 -5.26
C ASN A 153 -14.77 -19.48 -4.20
N LEU A 154 -15.45 -19.09 -3.11
CA LEU A 154 -15.87 -20.01 -2.07
C LEU A 154 -17.11 -20.85 -2.43
N MET A 155 -17.86 -20.43 -3.46
CA MET A 155 -18.97 -21.26 -4.02
C MET A 155 -18.45 -22.47 -4.81
N LEU A 156 -17.17 -22.48 -5.19
CA LEU A 156 -16.50 -23.55 -5.93
C LEU A 156 -15.99 -24.71 -5.03
N ASP A 157 -16.42 -24.78 -3.75
CA ASP A 157 -15.93 -25.77 -2.76
C ASP A 157 -14.40 -25.85 -2.69
N ALA A 158 -13.75 -24.69 -2.70
CA ALA A 158 -12.30 -24.56 -2.65
C ALA A 158 -11.73 -25.23 -1.36
N LYS A 159 -10.69 -26.03 -1.56
CA LYS A 159 -9.90 -26.66 -0.47
C LYS A 159 -8.66 -25.85 -0.13
N VAL A 160 -8.19 -25.05 -1.09
CA VAL A 160 -7.10 -24.10 -0.94
C VAL A 160 -7.52 -22.78 -1.53
N VAL A 161 -7.36 -21.69 -0.80
CA VAL A 161 -7.66 -20.33 -1.24
C VAL A 161 -6.40 -19.50 -1.14
N ILE A 162 -5.96 -18.95 -2.26
CA ILE A 162 -4.84 -18.02 -2.34
C ILE A 162 -5.43 -16.61 -2.38
N MET A 163 -4.96 -15.72 -1.53
CA MET A 163 -5.38 -14.32 -1.45
C MET A 163 -4.16 -13.43 -1.60
N ASP A 164 -4.09 -12.65 -2.70
CA ASP A 164 -2.98 -11.73 -2.97
C ASP A 164 -3.40 -10.31 -2.61
N GLU A 165 -2.84 -9.80 -1.50
CA GLU A 165 -3.11 -8.47 -0.91
C GLU A 165 -4.62 -8.10 -0.78
N PRO A 166 -5.46 -8.98 -0.21
CA PRO A 166 -6.91 -8.79 -0.25
C PRO A 166 -7.41 -7.61 0.58
N THR A 167 -6.59 -7.04 1.47
CA THR A 167 -6.93 -5.90 2.35
C THR A 167 -6.50 -4.55 1.80
N ALA A 168 -5.80 -4.51 0.66
CA ALA A 168 -5.20 -3.28 0.14
C ALA A 168 -6.21 -2.14 -0.12
N ALA A 169 -7.45 -2.49 -0.47
CA ALA A 169 -8.52 -1.55 -0.82
C ALA A 169 -9.71 -1.58 0.17
N LEU A 170 -9.59 -2.32 1.27
CA LEU A 170 -10.67 -2.48 2.26
C LEU A 170 -10.55 -1.45 3.39
N THR A 171 -11.70 -1.03 3.91
CA THR A 171 -11.79 -0.33 5.19
C THR A 171 -11.49 -1.29 6.35
N GLU A 172 -11.13 -0.77 7.52
CA GLU A 172 -10.86 -1.56 8.73
C GLU A 172 -12.01 -2.53 9.06
N ARG A 173 -13.24 -2.04 9.01
CA ARG A 173 -14.45 -2.84 9.24
C ARG A 173 -14.67 -3.97 8.22
N GLU A 174 -14.27 -3.75 6.96
CA GLU A 174 -14.33 -4.78 5.92
C GLU A 174 -13.19 -5.77 6.08
N THR A 175 -12.02 -5.31 6.51
CA THR A 175 -10.85 -6.14 6.84
C THR A 175 -11.16 -7.12 7.99
N GLU A 176 -11.80 -6.64 9.08
CA GLU A 176 -12.26 -7.50 10.17
C GLU A 176 -13.23 -8.61 9.69
N LYS A 177 -14.16 -8.26 8.80
CA LYS A 177 -15.08 -9.24 8.20
C LYS A 177 -14.34 -10.27 7.34
N LEU A 178 -13.35 -9.83 6.56
CA LEU A 178 -12.52 -10.74 5.77
C LEU A 178 -11.79 -11.73 6.67
N PHE A 179 -11.16 -11.29 7.76
CA PHE A 179 -10.49 -12.20 8.69
C PHE A 179 -11.46 -13.15 9.40
N ALA A 180 -12.65 -12.69 9.74
CA ALA A 180 -13.68 -13.59 10.28
C ALA A 180 -14.05 -14.71 9.28
N VAL A 181 -14.16 -14.38 8.00
CA VAL A 181 -14.37 -15.35 6.91
C VAL A 181 -13.20 -16.32 6.79
N MET A 182 -11.95 -15.81 6.79
CA MET A 182 -10.74 -16.64 6.72
C MET A 182 -10.68 -17.63 7.87
N HIS A 183 -10.95 -17.20 9.11
CA HIS A 183 -11.00 -18.08 10.27
C HIS A 183 -12.14 -19.14 10.18
N ALA A 184 -13.31 -18.75 9.66
CA ALA A 184 -14.40 -19.70 9.43
C ALA A 184 -14.03 -20.77 8.40
N LEU A 185 -13.30 -20.39 7.33
CA LEU A 185 -12.79 -21.34 6.33
C LEU A 185 -11.72 -22.25 6.87
N LYS A 186 -10.75 -21.70 7.61
CA LYS A 186 -9.72 -22.46 8.32
C LYS A 186 -10.37 -23.55 9.21
N ASN A 187 -11.38 -23.18 9.99
CA ASN A 187 -12.09 -24.11 10.86
C ASN A 187 -12.85 -25.22 10.09
N LYS A 188 -13.20 -24.97 8.83
CA LYS A 188 -13.76 -25.98 7.90
C LYS A 188 -12.68 -26.83 7.22
N GLY A 189 -11.41 -26.65 7.56
CA GLY A 189 -10.30 -27.39 6.99
C GLY A 189 -9.79 -26.85 5.63
N VAL A 190 -10.15 -25.65 5.24
CA VAL A 190 -9.59 -25.00 4.04
C VAL A 190 -8.18 -24.51 4.36
N ALA A 191 -7.22 -24.74 3.46
CA ALA A 191 -5.90 -24.13 3.53
C ALA A 191 -5.97 -22.73 2.92
N ILE A 192 -5.38 -21.72 3.56
CA ILE A 192 -5.38 -20.35 3.06
C ILE A 192 -3.94 -19.89 2.89
N VAL A 193 -3.59 -19.41 1.69
CA VAL A 193 -2.35 -18.68 1.45
C VAL A 193 -2.68 -17.19 1.48
N TYR A 194 -2.10 -16.48 2.43
CA TYR A 194 -2.31 -15.06 2.62
C TYR A 194 -1.06 -14.28 2.24
N ILE A 195 -1.10 -13.59 1.11
CA ILE A 195 0.00 -12.75 0.65
C ILE A 195 -0.30 -11.33 1.11
N SER A 196 0.55 -10.78 1.96
CA SER A 196 0.43 -9.41 2.45
C SER A 196 1.81 -8.86 2.82
N HIS A 197 1.96 -7.56 2.79
CA HIS A 197 3.10 -6.84 3.33
C HIS A 197 2.79 -6.21 4.70
N ARG A 198 1.56 -6.33 5.20
CA ARG A 198 1.11 -5.79 6.49
C ARG A 198 1.43 -6.78 7.61
N MET A 199 2.50 -6.50 8.35
CA MET A 199 3.00 -7.37 9.42
C MET A 199 1.96 -7.62 10.50
N GLU A 200 1.23 -6.57 10.92
CA GLU A 200 0.23 -6.65 11.98
C GLU A 200 -0.86 -7.66 11.64
N GLU A 201 -1.37 -7.66 10.41
CA GLU A 201 -2.36 -8.62 9.94
C GLU A 201 -1.83 -10.05 9.97
N VAL A 202 -0.59 -10.23 9.50
CA VAL A 202 0.08 -11.54 9.44
C VAL A 202 0.30 -12.11 10.83
N PHE A 203 0.82 -11.33 11.78
CA PHE A 203 1.06 -11.79 13.14
C PHE A 203 -0.23 -12.02 13.94
N ALA A 204 -1.32 -11.28 13.64
CA ALA A 204 -2.60 -11.45 14.31
C ALA A 204 -3.38 -12.67 13.80
N HIS A 205 -3.25 -13.06 12.53
CA HIS A 205 -4.19 -13.98 11.90
C HIS A 205 -3.58 -15.23 11.28
N CYS A 206 -2.25 -15.25 10.99
CA CYS A 206 -1.61 -16.36 10.30
C CYS A 206 -0.94 -17.34 11.27
N ASP A 207 -0.95 -18.63 10.92
CA ASP A 207 -0.35 -19.70 11.73
C ASP A 207 1.13 -19.92 11.40
N THR A 208 1.47 -19.82 10.11
CA THR A 208 2.83 -20.03 9.58
C THR A 208 3.20 -18.89 8.67
N ILE A 209 4.46 -18.49 8.70
CA ILE A 209 5.02 -17.45 7.84
C ILE A 209 6.15 -18.05 7.02
N THR A 210 6.04 -17.97 5.69
CA THR A 210 7.15 -18.22 4.76
C THR A 210 7.62 -16.89 4.18
N VAL A 211 8.92 -16.62 4.30
CA VAL A 211 9.54 -15.43 3.74
C VAL A 211 10.29 -15.77 2.47
N MET A 212 10.00 -15.05 1.39
CA MET A 212 10.70 -15.14 0.11
C MET A 212 11.56 -13.90 -0.13
N ARG A 213 12.76 -14.09 -0.66
CA ARG A 213 13.66 -13.02 -1.09
C ARG A 213 14.51 -13.49 -2.28
N ASP A 214 14.64 -12.66 -3.31
CA ASP A 214 15.47 -12.87 -4.50
C ASP A 214 15.25 -14.24 -5.19
N GLY A 215 14.02 -14.73 -5.14
CA GLY A 215 13.62 -16.01 -5.72
C GLY A 215 13.84 -17.23 -4.83
N TYR A 216 14.25 -17.07 -3.59
CA TYR A 216 14.45 -18.15 -2.61
C TYR A 216 13.40 -18.09 -1.48
N ALA A 217 13.04 -19.25 -0.92
CA ALA A 217 12.39 -19.33 0.39
C ALA A 217 13.49 -19.24 1.47
N ILE A 218 13.53 -18.11 2.18
CA ILE A 218 14.57 -17.83 3.18
C ILE A 218 14.25 -18.53 4.50
N SER A 219 12.99 -18.47 4.93
CA SER A 219 12.52 -19.12 6.15
C SER A 219 11.06 -19.52 6.02
N SER A 220 10.67 -20.58 6.73
CA SER A 220 9.28 -21.02 6.89
C SER A 220 9.10 -21.48 8.34
N LYS A 221 8.32 -20.73 9.15
CA LYS A 221 8.20 -20.96 10.59
C LYS A 221 6.78 -20.72 11.08
N PRO A 222 6.33 -21.42 12.13
CA PRO A 222 5.12 -21.05 12.87
C PRO A 222 5.23 -19.60 13.37
N THR A 223 4.15 -18.83 13.26
CA THR A 223 4.11 -17.40 13.65
C THR A 223 4.53 -17.20 15.10
N ARG A 224 4.18 -18.11 16.00
CA ARG A 224 4.58 -18.08 17.41
C ARG A 224 6.09 -18.28 17.67
N GLU A 225 6.83 -18.77 16.69
CA GLU A 225 8.28 -19.08 16.78
C GLU A 225 9.15 -18.03 16.11
N THR A 226 8.52 -16.96 15.61
CA THR A 226 9.21 -15.84 15.00
C THR A 226 8.67 -14.51 15.54
N ASN A 227 9.30 -13.41 15.19
CA ASN A 227 8.86 -12.07 15.52
C ASN A 227 9.01 -11.14 14.31
N MET A 228 8.42 -9.96 14.40
CA MET A 228 8.43 -8.97 13.32
C MET A 228 9.87 -8.64 12.88
N GLU A 229 10.79 -8.52 13.83
CA GLU A 229 12.20 -8.23 13.57
C GLU A 229 12.87 -9.29 12.70
N GLN A 230 12.65 -10.57 13.03
CA GLN A 230 13.22 -11.68 12.29
C GLN A 230 12.61 -11.78 10.87
N VAL A 231 11.30 -11.58 10.75
CA VAL A 231 10.61 -11.62 9.45
C VAL A 231 11.13 -10.50 8.53
N VAL A 232 11.27 -9.27 9.04
CA VAL A 232 11.84 -8.15 8.28
C VAL A 232 13.30 -8.43 7.90
N ARG A 233 14.09 -8.98 8.82
CA ARG A 233 15.48 -9.37 8.53
C ARG A 233 15.54 -10.40 7.41
N ASP A 234 14.68 -11.41 7.44
CA ASP A 234 14.62 -12.45 6.42
C ASP A 234 14.15 -11.88 5.06
N MET A 235 13.23 -10.88 5.06
CA MET A 235 12.75 -10.20 3.85
C MET A 235 13.81 -9.31 3.22
N VAL A 236 14.49 -8.47 4.01
CA VAL A 236 15.39 -7.41 3.52
C VAL A 236 16.85 -7.87 3.52
N GLY A 237 17.20 -8.85 4.35
CA GLY A 237 18.58 -9.32 4.55
C GLY A 237 19.42 -8.49 5.51
N ARG A 238 18.78 -7.55 6.24
CA ARG A 238 19.43 -6.64 7.19
C ARG A 238 18.63 -6.58 8.50
N SER A 239 19.21 -6.07 9.59
CA SER A 239 18.52 -5.93 10.89
C SER A 239 17.52 -4.77 10.90
N ILE A 240 16.49 -4.82 11.76
CA ILE A 240 15.50 -3.72 11.93
C ILE A 240 16.14 -2.44 12.46
N THR A 241 17.19 -2.53 13.29
CA THR A 241 17.95 -1.36 13.71
C THR A 241 18.54 -0.57 12.54
N ASP A 242 18.71 -1.24 11.39
CA ASP A 242 19.08 -0.60 10.13
C ASP A 242 17.86 -0.21 9.26
N TYR A 243 16.62 -0.51 9.68
CA TYR A 243 15.42 -0.25 8.86
C TYR A 243 15.02 1.23 8.89
N TYR A 244 14.97 1.83 10.08
CA TYR A 244 14.84 3.28 10.22
C TYR A 244 16.22 3.88 10.40
N PRO A 245 16.72 4.65 9.43
CA PRO A 245 18.04 5.27 9.56
C PRO A 245 17.99 6.28 10.71
N GLY A 246 18.91 6.14 11.65
CA GLY A 246 19.02 7.09 12.75
C GLY A 246 19.17 8.53 12.25
N ARG A 247 18.65 9.48 13.00
CA ARG A 247 18.76 10.91 12.71
C ARG A 247 20.20 11.36 12.90
N THR A 248 20.72 12.13 11.97
CA THR A 248 22.14 12.59 11.97
C THR A 248 22.30 14.09 12.19
N ASN A 249 21.20 14.84 12.16
CA ASN A 249 21.21 16.30 12.31
C ASN A 249 20.25 16.74 13.43
N GLU A 250 20.56 17.85 14.06
CA GLU A 250 19.70 18.51 15.05
C GLU A 250 18.80 19.55 14.35
N PRO A 251 17.51 19.66 14.77
CA PRO A 251 16.61 20.69 14.27
C PRO A 251 17.12 22.11 14.53
N GLY A 252 17.10 22.95 13.51
CA GLY A 252 17.58 24.33 13.56
C GLY A 252 16.52 25.36 13.98
N GLU A 253 16.55 26.53 13.36
CA GLU A 253 15.60 27.63 13.55
C GLU A 253 14.19 27.31 13.04
N ILE A 254 13.16 28.03 13.53
CA ILE A 254 11.79 27.85 13.07
C ILE A 254 11.64 28.38 11.66
N VAL A 255 11.23 27.50 10.73
CA VAL A 255 10.98 27.84 9.33
C VAL A 255 9.50 27.99 9.00
N LEU A 256 8.62 27.27 9.73
CA LEU A 256 7.16 27.39 9.62
C LEU A 256 6.54 27.56 11.00
N GLU A 257 5.59 28.48 11.12
CA GLU A 257 4.73 28.62 12.28
C GLU A 257 3.28 28.75 11.82
N VAL A 258 2.43 27.86 12.27
CA VAL A 258 0.97 27.84 12.01
C VAL A 258 0.27 28.25 13.29
N LYS A 259 -0.70 29.20 13.21
CA LYS A 259 -1.45 29.72 14.37
C LYS A 259 -2.93 29.70 14.12
N ASN A 260 -3.67 29.11 15.06
CA ASN A 260 -5.14 29.09 15.09
C ASN A 260 -5.77 28.70 13.75
N PHE A 261 -5.19 27.70 13.08
CA PHE A 261 -5.63 27.25 11.77
C PHE A 261 -6.92 26.47 11.90
N CYS A 262 -7.96 26.88 11.16
CA CYS A 262 -9.30 26.33 11.32
C CYS A 262 -9.99 26.15 9.97
N GLN A 263 -10.70 25.02 9.83
CA GLN A 263 -11.63 24.76 8.73
C GLN A 263 -12.91 24.14 9.32
N GLU A 264 -14.04 24.76 9.07
CA GLU A 264 -15.33 24.36 9.65
C GLU A 264 -15.69 22.92 9.28
N GLY A 265 -16.02 22.11 10.30
CA GLY A 265 -16.41 20.71 10.13
C GLY A 265 -15.25 19.72 9.96
N LEU A 266 -14.00 20.19 9.83
CA LEU A 266 -12.85 19.31 9.61
C LEU A 266 -11.79 19.44 10.72
N PHE A 267 -11.29 20.65 11.00
CA PHE A 267 -10.32 20.86 12.08
C PHE A 267 -10.43 22.25 12.71
N ASN A 268 -9.98 22.35 13.95
CA ASN A 268 -10.11 23.57 14.74
C ASN A 268 -8.87 23.85 15.60
N ASN A 269 -8.43 25.12 15.61
CA ASN A 269 -7.36 25.65 16.46
C ASN A 269 -6.03 24.89 16.37
N ILE A 270 -5.63 24.52 15.15
CA ILE A 270 -4.35 23.87 14.90
C ILE A 270 -3.24 24.93 14.98
N SER A 271 -2.29 24.71 15.90
CA SER A 271 -1.13 25.58 16.08
C SER A 271 0.11 24.74 16.33
N PHE A 272 1.12 24.87 15.48
CA PHE A 272 2.39 24.16 15.61
C PHE A 272 3.54 24.91 14.94
N LYS A 273 4.76 24.47 15.20
CA LYS A 273 5.97 25.00 14.60
C LYS A 273 6.77 23.86 13.95
N LEU A 274 7.49 24.20 12.88
CA LEU A 274 8.42 23.29 12.21
C LEU A 274 9.79 23.96 12.12
N ARG A 275 10.85 23.20 12.40
CA ARG A 275 12.22 23.69 12.41
C ARG A 275 12.96 23.26 11.14
N LYS A 276 13.98 24.00 10.78
CA LYS A 276 14.88 23.66 9.68
C LYS A 276 15.54 22.30 9.92
N GLY A 277 15.47 21.41 8.93
CA GLY A 277 16.07 20.07 9.04
C GLY A 277 15.31 19.11 9.98
N GLU A 278 14.13 19.49 10.46
CA GLU A 278 13.27 18.66 11.31
C GLU A 278 12.40 17.72 10.46
N ILE A 279 12.16 16.50 10.96
CA ILE A 279 11.03 15.67 10.55
C ILE A 279 9.97 15.73 11.66
N LEU A 280 8.89 16.45 11.39
CA LEU A 280 7.72 16.51 12.26
C LEU A 280 6.74 15.42 11.85
N GLY A 281 6.60 14.38 12.67
CA GLY A 281 5.59 13.34 12.48
C GLY A 281 4.20 13.82 12.83
N VAL A 282 3.19 13.41 12.06
CA VAL A 282 1.77 13.67 12.33
C VAL A 282 1.05 12.33 12.39
N ALA A 283 0.66 11.93 13.60
CA ALA A 283 -0.05 10.71 13.92
C ALA A 283 -1.52 10.97 14.26
N GLY A 284 -2.35 9.93 14.26
CA GLY A 284 -3.77 9.98 14.62
C GLY A 284 -4.56 8.86 13.94
N LEU A 285 -5.78 8.61 14.38
CA LEU A 285 -6.65 7.62 13.78
C LEU A 285 -7.08 8.03 12.35
N MET A 286 -7.56 7.06 11.56
CA MET A 286 -8.14 7.34 10.25
C MET A 286 -9.33 8.31 10.40
N GLY A 287 -9.36 9.35 9.57
CA GLY A 287 -10.40 10.40 9.67
C GLY A 287 -10.16 11.42 10.79
N ALA A 288 -9.01 11.42 11.46
CA ALA A 288 -8.72 12.41 12.51
C ALA A 288 -8.48 13.85 11.99
N GLY A 289 -8.38 14.05 10.67
CA GLY A 289 -8.18 15.36 10.05
C GLY A 289 -6.73 15.66 9.64
N ARG A 290 -5.84 14.67 9.65
CA ARG A 290 -4.40 14.84 9.35
C ARG A 290 -4.17 15.36 7.92
N THR A 291 -4.67 14.64 6.93
CA THR A 291 -4.58 14.99 5.50
C THR A 291 -5.24 16.33 5.21
N GLU A 292 -6.40 16.59 5.79
CA GLU A 292 -7.18 17.84 5.60
C GLU A 292 -6.39 19.07 6.07
N ILE A 293 -5.68 18.96 7.21
CA ILE A 293 -4.81 20.03 7.72
C ILE A 293 -3.68 20.30 6.71
N MET A 294 -3.03 19.26 6.17
CA MET A 294 -1.93 19.40 5.22
C MET A 294 -2.39 19.95 3.86
N ARG A 295 -3.54 19.49 3.36
CA ARG A 295 -4.16 20.00 2.13
C ARG A 295 -4.52 21.48 2.25
N ALA A 296 -5.07 21.89 3.39
CA ALA A 296 -5.38 23.29 3.66
C ALA A 296 -4.10 24.14 3.78
N LEU A 297 -3.04 23.62 4.42
CA LEU A 297 -1.75 24.31 4.54
C LEU A 297 -1.08 24.51 3.17
N PHE A 298 -1.25 23.56 2.25
CA PHE A 298 -0.75 23.67 0.88
C PHE A 298 -1.66 24.49 -0.05
N GLY A 299 -2.88 24.82 0.39
CA GLY A 299 -3.84 25.61 -0.38
C GLY A 299 -4.64 24.80 -1.41
N VAL A 300 -4.73 23.47 -1.27
CA VAL A 300 -5.66 22.62 -2.03
C VAL A 300 -7.07 22.86 -1.53
N ASP A 301 -7.26 22.84 -0.21
CA ASP A 301 -8.51 23.13 0.44
C ASP A 301 -8.49 24.53 1.06
N SER A 302 -9.66 25.19 1.12
CA SER A 302 -9.74 26.55 1.64
C SER A 302 -9.69 26.56 3.16
N CYS A 303 -8.80 27.36 3.75
CA CYS A 303 -8.82 27.67 5.18
C CYS A 303 -9.60 28.95 5.44
N LYS A 304 -10.53 28.94 6.42
CA LYS A 304 -11.32 30.13 6.78
C LYS A 304 -10.60 31.07 7.74
N HIS A 305 -9.84 30.51 8.70
CA HIS A 305 -9.17 31.26 9.75
C HIS A 305 -7.81 30.67 10.07
N GLY A 306 -6.88 31.53 10.44
CA GLY A 306 -5.53 31.15 10.87
C GLY A 306 -4.45 31.98 10.21
N GLU A 307 -3.25 31.83 10.70
CA GLU A 307 -2.08 32.53 10.20
C GLU A 307 -0.95 31.56 9.96
N VAL A 308 -0.29 31.72 8.83
CA VAL A 308 0.89 30.94 8.46
C VAL A 308 2.08 31.90 8.31
N TYR A 309 3.17 31.55 8.98
CA TYR A 309 4.42 32.31 8.91
C TYR A 309 5.52 31.41 8.37
N LEU A 310 6.22 31.90 7.36
CA LEU A 310 7.44 31.27 6.81
C LEU A 310 8.64 32.15 7.09
N HIS A 311 9.67 31.58 7.72
CA HIS A 311 10.86 32.31 8.14
C HIS A 311 10.51 33.63 8.89
N GLY A 312 9.52 33.58 9.78
CA GLY A 312 9.02 34.69 10.56
C GLY A 312 8.17 35.71 9.79
N LYS A 313 7.93 35.53 8.49
CA LYS A 313 7.09 36.41 7.68
C LYS A 313 5.71 35.81 7.45
N LYS A 314 4.65 36.58 7.70
CA LYS A 314 3.28 36.14 7.41
C LYS A 314 3.10 35.93 5.90
N VAL A 315 2.60 34.76 5.53
CA VAL A 315 2.26 34.40 4.15
C VAL A 315 0.76 34.11 4.03
N CYS A 316 0.22 34.31 2.84
CA CYS A 316 -1.18 34.01 2.55
C CYS A 316 -1.20 32.97 1.43
N ILE A 317 -1.54 31.74 1.79
CA ILE A 317 -1.65 30.60 0.87
C ILE A 317 -3.14 30.37 0.62
N LYS A 318 -3.60 30.65 -0.61
CA LYS A 318 -5.00 30.45 -1.02
C LYS A 318 -5.16 29.36 -2.06
N LYS A 319 -4.08 28.99 -2.72
CA LYS A 319 -4.02 27.98 -3.78
C LYS A 319 -2.63 27.36 -3.85
N PRO A 320 -2.48 26.19 -4.45
CA PRO A 320 -1.21 25.46 -4.51
C PRO A 320 -0.04 26.27 -5.09
N GLU A 321 -0.29 27.14 -6.07
CA GLU A 321 0.77 27.96 -6.66
C GLU A 321 1.38 28.96 -5.66
N ASP A 322 0.61 29.39 -4.65
CA ASP A 322 1.12 30.27 -3.59
C ASP A 322 2.08 29.50 -2.68
N ALA A 323 1.76 28.23 -2.34
CA ALA A 323 2.62 27.36 -1.56
C ALA A 323 3.91 26.99 -2.34
N ILE A 324 3.80 26.67 -3.61
CA ILE A 324 4.95 26.39 -4.51
C ILE A 324 5.89 27.58 -4.53
N LYS A 325 5.38 28.82 -4.75
CA LYS A 325 6.18 30.03 -4.75
C LYS A 325 6.82 30.32 -3.39
N ALA A 326 6.18 29.88 -2.33
CA ALA A 326 6.69 29.99 -0.96
C ALA A 326 7.72 28.92 -0.60
N GLY A 327 8.04 27.99 -1.52
CA GLY A 327 9.02 26.92 -1.32
C GLY A 327 8.46 25.72 -0.52
N ILE A 328 7.16 25.47 -0.57
CA ILE A 328 6.52 24.30 0.05
C ILE A 328 6.19 23.29 -1.04
N GLY A 329 6.63 22.04 -0.89
CA GLY A 329 6.25 20.89 -1.71
C GLY A 329 5.21 20.01 -0.98
N PHE A 330 4.38 19.27 -1.74
CA PHE A 330 3.37 18.37 -1.17
C PHE A 330 3.31 17.03 -1.91
N ILE A 331 3.73 15.98 -1.24
CA ILE A 331 3.57 14.59 -1.68
C ILE A 331 2.25 14.10 -1.10
N THR A 332 1.29 13.80 -1.96
CA THR A 332 -0.09 13.41 -1.62
C THR A 332 -0.20 11.93 -1.35
N GLU A 333 -1.18 11.52 -0.55
CA GLU A 333 -1.48 10.12 -0.21
C GLU A 333 -1.69 9.26 -1.45
N ASN A 334 -2.50 9.73 -2.41
CA ASN A 334 -2.80 8.98 -3.63
C ASN A 334 -1.93 9.46 -4.80
N ARG A 335 -0.78 8.79 -5.00
CA ARG A 335 0.15 9.13 -6.08
C ARG A 335 -0.42 9.00 -7.48
N LYS A 336 -1.38 8.07 -7.71
CA LYS A 336 -1.96 7.80 -9.04
C LYS A 336 -2.99 8.83 -9.47
N SER A 337 -3.82 9.31 -8.54
CA SER A 337 -4.90 10.27 -8.84
C SER A 337 -4.48 11.73 -8.61
N GLU A 338 -3.54 11.99 -7.69
CA GLU A 338 -3.17 13.34 -7.26
C GLU A 338 -1.68 13.65 -7.47
N GLY A 339 -0.81 12.65 -7.31
CA GLY A 339 0.64 12.84 -7.35
C GLY A 339 1.21 12.91 -8.76
N LEU A 340 0.70 12.14 -9.71
CA LEU A 340 1.20 11.99 -11.08
C LEU A 340 0.09 12.19 -12.11
N ILE A 341 0.49 12.64 -13.30
CA ILE A 341 -0.31 12.52 -14.51
C ILE A 341 0.21 11.30 -15.25
N LEU A 342 -0.52 10.16 -15.11
CA LEU A 342 -0.02 8.85 -15.52
C LEU A 342 0.29 8.73 -17.02
N ASP A 343 -0.47 9.44 -17.87
CA ASP A 343 -0.31 9.47 -19.32
C ASP A 343 0.82 10.45 -19.76
N PHE A 344 1.40 11.21 -18.83
CA PHE A 344 2.54 12.06 -19.11
C PHE A 344 3.84 11.28 -18.94
N SER A 345 4.87 11.70 -19.68
CA SER A 345 6.21 11.15 -19.52
C SER A 345 6.75 11.42 -18.12
N ILE A 346 7.69 10.58 -17.69
CA ILE A 346 8.43 10.75 -16.43
C ILE A 346 9.05 12.15 -16.39
N SER A 347 9.67 12.58 -17.51
CA SER A 347 10.29 13.91 -17.65
C SER A 347 9.31 15.04 -17.35
N ARG A 348 8.12 15.03 -17.99
CA ARG A 348 7.10 16.06 -17.78
C ARG A 348 6.55 16.08 -16.37
N ASN A 349 6.35 14.91 -15.76
CA ASN A 349 5.92 14.84 -14.37
C ASN A 349 6.93 15.49 -13.42
N ILE A 350 8.22 15.19 -13.60
CA ILE A 350 9.30 15.75 -12.77
C ILE A 350 9.41 17.28 -12.94
N ALA A 351 9.32 17.77 -14.17
CA ALA A 351 9.50 19.17 -14.48
C ALA A 351 8.30 20.06 -14.10
N LEU A 352 7.11 19.48 -13.88
CA LEU A 352 5.84 20.22 -13.80
C LEU A 352 5.83 21.40 -12.80
N PRO A 353 6.25 21.28 -11.53
CA PRO A 353 6.26 22.43 -10.61
C PRO A 353 7.34 23.47 -10.92
N SER A 354 8.35 23.09 -11.72
CA SER A 354 9.50 23.91 -12.07
C SER A 354 9.43 24.43 -13.50
N VAL A 355 8.29 24.29 -14.19
CA VAL A 355 8.14 24.63 -15.61
C VAL A 355 8.56 26.07 -15.94
N ASP A 356 8.32 27.02 -15.05
CA ASP A 356 8.69 28.40 -15.20
C ASP A 356 10.22 28.62 -15.34
N THR A 357 11.04 27.70 -14.82
CA THR A 357 12.50 27.75 -14.92
C THR A 357 12.99 27.42 -16.33
N PHE A 358 12.20 26.70 -17.12
CA PHE A 358 12.52 26.26 -18.49
C PHE A 358 11.76 27.06 -19.55
N ALA A 359 10.77 27.87 -19.14
CA ALA A 359 9.93 28.61 -20.04
C ALA A 359 10.48 30.02 -20.25
N LYS A 360 10.61 30.43 -21.52
CA LYS A 360 10.83 31.84 -21.89
C LYS A 360 9.72 32.28 -22.84
N ARG A 361 9.00 33.35 -22.48
CA ARG A 361 7.87 33.88 -23.29
C ARG A 361 6.84 32.79 -23.65
N SER A 362 6.43 31.97 -22.65
CA SER A 362 5.50 30.87 -22.81
C SER A 362 5.95 29.70 -23.72
N VAL A 363 7.24 29.63 -24.05
CA VAL A 363 7.81 28.50 -24.80
C VAL A 363 8.74 27.72 -23.88
N ILE A 364 8.46 26.43 -23.71
CA ILE A 364 9.29 25.52 -22.89
C ILE A 364 10.52 25.10 -23.71
N ASN A 365 11.70 25.19 -23.12
CA ASN A 365 12.91 24.63 -23.67
C ASN A 365 13.02 23.14 -23.35
N ALA A 366 12.56 22.28 -24.25
CA ALA A 366 12.52 20.83 -24.08
C ALA A 366 13.90 20.23 -23.73
N LYS A 367 15.00 20.77 -24.29
CA LYS A 367 16.34 20.25 -23.97
C LYS A 367 16.74 20.49 -22.53
N ASN A 368 16.39 21.65 -21.95
CA ASN A 368 16.67 21.96 -20.56
C ASN A 368 15.75 21.17 -19.62
N GLU A 369 14.47 20.99 -19.97
CA GLU A 369 13.52 20.18 -19.27
C GLU A 369 13.99 18.72 -19.16
N THR A 370 14.40 18.13 -20.29
CA THR A 370 14.92 16.76 -20.33
C THR A 370 16.18 16.61 -19.46
N ALA A 371 17.17 17.51 -19.64
CA ALA A 371 18.42 17.44 -18.86
C ALA A 371 18.17 17.56 -17.34
N PHE A 372 17.25 18.43 -16.92
CA PHE A 372 16.84 18.58 -15.52
C PHE A 372 16.19 17.31 -14.98
N SER A 373 15.25 16.74 -15.73
CA SER A 373 14.52 15.55 -15.32
C SER A 373 15.42 14.31 -15.28
N GLU A 374 16.37 14.17 -16.22
CA GLU A 374 17.38 13.10 -16.20
C GLU A 374 18.28 13.18 -14.96
N ALA A 375 18.75 14.38 -14.61
CA ALA A 375 19.58 14.57 -13.44
C ALA A 375 18.86 14.16 -12.14
N LEU A 376 17.60 14.56 -11.97
CA LEU A 376 16.78 14.18 -10.81
C LEU A 376 16.41 12.72 -10.79
N SER A 377 16.01 12.15 -11.93
CA SER A 377 15.70 10.73 -12.07
C SER A 377 16.89 9.85 -11.69
N LYS A 378 18.10 10.24 -12.14
CA LYS A 378 19.35 9.57 -11.80
C LYS A 378 19.70 9.72 -10.30
N LYS A 379 19.57 10.96 -9.75
CA LYS A 379 19.85 11.23 -8.34
C LYS A 379 19.01 10.37 -7.41
N LEU A 380 17.71 10.17 -7.74
CA LEU A 380 16.77 9.39 -6.93
C LEU A 380 16.73 7.92 -7.31
N GLY A 381 17.53 7.47 -8.27
CA GLY A 381 17.59 6.07 -8.68
C GLY A 381 16.25 5.56 -9.23
N VAL A 382 15.55 6.36 -10.04
CA VAL A 382 14.34 5.93 -10.75
C VAL A 382 14.73 4.90 -11.79
N LYS A 383 14.24 3.66 -11.63
CA LYS A 383 14.51 2.56 -12.56
C LYS A 383 13.57 2.67 -13.77
N THR A 384 14.06 3.14 -14.88
CA THR A 384 13.33 3.28 -16.15
C THR A 384 14.27 3.06 -17.34
N ALA A 385 13.74 2.58 -18.46
CA ALA A 385 14.49 2.45 -19.71
C ALA A 385 14.67 3.82 -20.42
N SER A 386 13.71 4.75 -20.24
CA SER A 386 13.76 6.13 -20.74
C SER A 386 12.88 7.01 -19.87
N ILE A 387 13.26 8.29 -19.71
CA ILE A 387 12.41 9.30 -19.05
C ILE A 387 11.25 9.79 -19.92
N ASP A 388 11.22 9.40 -21.19
CA ASP A 388 10.11 9.69 -22.12
C ASP A 388 8.95 8.70 -21.99
N LEU A 389 9.14 7.60 -21.26
CA LEU A 389 8.06 6.64 -20.97
C LEU A 389 7.01 7.29 -20.06
N GLU A 390 5.77 6.85 -20.22
CA GLU A 390 4.65 7.26 -19.38
C GLU A 390 4.88 6.84 -17.92
N ALA A 391 4.55 7.71 -16.98
CA ALA A 391 4.70 7.43 -15.55
C ALA A 391 3.84 6.26 -15.11
N GLY A 392 2.71 6.00 -15.80
CA GLY A 392 1.82 4.87 -15.56
C GLY A 392 2.47 3.50 -15.72
N ALA A 393 3.50 3.39 -16.58
CA ALA A 393 4.22 2.13 -16.84
C ALA A 393 5.21 1.74 -15.72
N LEU A 394 5.48 2.62 -14.76
CA LEU A 394 6.41 2.37 -13.67
C LEU A 394 5.79 1.53 -12.54
N SER A 395 6.65 0.76 -11.84
CA SER A 395 6.26 0.14 -10.56
C SER A 395 5.95 1.19 -9.49
N GLY A 396 5.15 0.83 -8.47
CA GLY A 396 4.73 1.75 -7.40
C GLY A 396 5.90 2.49 -6.73
N GLY A 397 6.99 1.80 -6.38
CA GLY A 397 8.16 2.43 -5.79
C GLY A 397 8.85 3.42 -6.73
N ASN A 398 8.92 3.14 -8.04
CA ASN A 398 9.48 4.09 -9.01
C ASN A 398 8.54 5.27 -9.26
N GLN A 399 7.22 5.07 -9.28
CA GLN A 399 6.24 6.16 -9.32
C GLN A 399 6.42 7.12 -8.15
N GLN A 400 6.62 6.60 -6.93
CA GLN A 400 6.86 7.42 -5.74
C GLN A 400 8.16 8.22 -5.86
N LYS A 401 9.23 7.61 -6.37
CA LYS A 401 10.49 8.33 -6.64
C LYS A 401 10.30 9.47 -7.66
N VAL A 402 9.43 9.30 -8.65
CA VAL A 402 9.06 10.37 -9.60
C VAL A 402 8.28 11.49 -8.90
N VAL A 403 7.32 11.16 -8.01
CA VAL A 403 6.60 12.18 -7.22
C VAL A 403 7.57 12.96 -6.33
N ILE A 404 8.50 12.28 -5.69
CA ILE A 404 9.52 12.94 -4.85
C ILE A 404 10.45 13.81 -5.72
N ALA A 405 10.91 13.30 -6.89
CA ALA A 405 11.72 14.05 -7.84
C ALA A 405 11.05 15.36 -8.28
N LYS A 406 9.77 15.29 -8.58
CA LYS A 406 8.91 16.42 -8.94
C LYS A 406 9.02 17.56 -7.91
N TRP A 407 8.93 17.24 -6.62
CA TRP A 407 8.95 18.26 -5.57
C TRP A 407 10.34 18.70 -5.17
N ILE A 408 11.32 17.79 -5.12
CA ILE A 408 12.73 18.16 -4.87
C ILE A 408 13.26 19.09 -5.95
N GLY A 409 12.82 18.93 -7.21
CA GLY A 409 13.26 19.75 -8.34
C GLY A 409 12.99 21.24 -8.17
N MET A 410 12.00 21.64 -7.39
CA MET A 410 11.74 23.05 -7.08
C MET A 410 12.63 23.63 -5.96
N ASN A 411 13.54 22.80 -5.39
CA ASN A 411 14.41 23.16 -4.27
C ASN A 411 13.62 23.73 -3.06
N PRO A 412 12.68 22.96 -2.50
CA PRO A 412 11.79 23.41 -1.44
C PRO A 412 12.51 23.61 -0.11
N SER A 413 12.05 24.55 0.70
CA SER A 413 12.45 24.68 2.11
C SER A 413 11.66 23.75 3.03
N ILE A 414 10.43 23.38 2.63
CA ILE A 414 9.52 22.53 3.36
C ILE A 414 8.90 21.52 2.40
N ILE A 415 8.83 20.26 2.82
CA ILE A 415 8.09 19.20 2.10
C ILE A 415 7.07 18.57 3.06
N ILE A 416 5.80 18.60 2.66
CA ILE A 416 4.75 17.81 3.30
C ILE A 416 4.71 16.46 2.60
N MET A 417 4.77 15.36 3.36
CA MET A 417 4.71 13.99 2.87
C MET A 417 3.54 13.27 3.53
N ASP A 418 2.46 13.08 2.77
CA ASP A 418 1.26 12.38 3.25
C ASP A 418 1.31 10.92 2.80
N GLU A 419 1.43 9.99 3.76
CA GLU A 419 1.58 8.56 3.56
C GLU A 419 2.69 8.21 2.53
N PRO A 420 3.93 8.70 2.72
CA PRO A 420 4.97 8.65 1.68
C PRO A 420 5.36 7.23 1.26
N THR A 421 5.11 6.24 2.10
CA THR A 421 5.51 4.84 1.88
C THR A 421 4.33 3.91 1.66
N ARG A 422 3.10 4.45 1.54
CA ARG A 422 1.90 3.64 1.34
C ARG A 422 1.92 2.89 0.00
N GLY A 423 1.70 1.57 0.07
CA GLY A 423 1.66 0.71 -1.12
C GLY A 423 3.03 0.60 -1.82
N ILE A 424 4.11 0.68 -1.05
CA ILE A 424 5.48 0.49 -1.49
C ILE A 424 6.07 -0.71 -0.76
N ASP A 425 6.94 -1.46 -1.44
CA ASP A 425 7.64 -2.59 -0.82
C ASP A 425 8.65 -2.13 0.25
N VAL A 426 8.99 -3.07 1.13
CA VAL A 426 9.82 -2.80 2.31
C VAL A 426 11.19 -2.22 1.94
N GLY A 427 11.81 -2.70 0.85
CA GLY A 427 13.11 -2.20 0.39
C GLY A 427 13.04 -0.78 -0.14
N ALA A 428 11.98 -0.46 -0.92
CA ALA A 428 11.78 0.89 -1.43
C ALA A 428 11.36 1.89 -0.33
N LYS A 429 10.73 1.45 0.77
CA LYS A 429 10.48 2.30 1.95
C LYS A 429 11.80 2.82 2.53
N ARG A 430 12.79 1.93 2.67
CA ARG A 430 14.11 2.31 3.18
C ARG A 430 14.77 3.40 2.33
N ASP A 431 14.72 3.27 1.00
CA ASP A 431 15.26 4.29 0.09
C ASP A 431 14.63 5.67 0.34
N ILE A 432 13.32 5.70 0.68
CA ILE A 432 12.60 6.95 1.00
C ILE A 432 13.06 7.51 2.34
N TYR A 433 13.27 6.67 3.36
CA TYR A 433 13.77 7.12 4.67
C TYR A 433 15.18 7.69 4.59
N ASP A 434 16.07 7.02 3.85
CA ASP A 434 17.43 7.52 3.60
C ASP A 434 17.39 8.87 2.88
N LEU A 435 16.49 9.03 1.90
CA LEU A 435 16.28 10.29 1.20
C LEU A 435 15.73 11.39 2.11
N MET A 436 14.78 11.09 3.01
CA MET A 436 14.27 12.06 3.99
C MET A 436 15.41 12.56 4.89
N ASN A 437 16.29 11.67 5.35
CA ASN A 437 17.47 12.06 6.13
C ASN A 437 18.47 12.88 5.31
N GLU A 438 18.71 12.54 4.04
CA GLU A 438 19.53 13.36 3.14
C GLU A 438 18.95 14.77 3.00
N LEU A 439 17.64 14.90 2.75
CA LEU A 439 16.97 16.20 2.60
C LEU A 439 17.07 17.05 3.87
N THR A 440 16.82 16.44 5.03
CA THR A 440 16.89 17.16 6.30
C THR A 440 18.32 17.56 6.65
N SER A 441 19.32 16.76 6.31
CA SER A 441 20.73 17.14 6.45
C SER A 441 21.11 18.34 5.57
N GLN A 442 20.42 18.54 4.46
CA GLN A 442 20.55 19.72 3.59
C GLN A 442 19.73 20.92 4.11
N GLY A 443 19.01 20.75 5.21
CA GLY A 443 18.22 21.80 5.86
C GLY A 443 16.77 21.90 5.39
N VAL A 444 16.27 20.97 4.57
CA VAL A 444 14.86 20.88 4.24
C VAL A 444 14.06 20.41 5.46
N ALA A 445 12.97 21.06 5.79
CA ALA A 445 12.07 20.63 6.85
C ALA A 445 10.97 19.73 6.28
N ILE A 446 10.62 18.67 6.99
CA ILE A 446 9.64 17.68 6.53
C ILE A 446 8.49 17.59 7.54
N ILE A 447 7.25 17.62 7.05
CA ILE A 447 6.06 17.19 7.79
C ILE A 447 5.68 15.83 7.22
N MET A 448 5.77 14.77 8.04
CA MET A 448 5.46 13.40 7.63
C MET A 448 4.16 12.96 8.28
N VAL A 449 3.12 12.75 7.49
CA VAL A 449 1.87 12.12 7.94
C VAL A 449 1.97 10.63 7.64
N SER A 450 1.77 9.77 8.62
CA SER A 450 1.70 8.33 8.41
C SER A 450 0.69 7.67 9.35
N SER A 451 0.03 6.63 8.85
CA SER A 451 -0.81 5.72 9.62
C SER A 451 -0.01 4.60 10.29
N GLU A 452 1.22 4.36 9.84
CA GLU A 452 2.11 3.36 10.41
C GLU A 452 2.87 3.94 11.62
N LEU A 453 2.42 3.65 12.84
CA LEU A 453 3.06 4.18 14.07
C LEU A 453 4.56 3.87 14.19
N PRO A 454 5.05 2.66 13.82
CA PRO A 454 6.49 2.40 13.81
C PRO A 454 7.28 3.34 12.87
N GLU A 455 6.68 3.73 11.72
CA GLU A 455 7.29 4.69 10.80
C GLU A 455 7.36 6.08 11.42
N VAL A 456 6.25 6.55 12.00
CA VAL A 456 6.20 7.86 12.66
C VAL A 456 7.23 7.92 13.79
N ILE A 457 7.28 6.90 14.66
CA ILE A 457 8.24 6.85 15.78
C ILE A 457 9.67 6.77 15.26
N GLY A 458 9.94 5.90 14.27
CA GLY A 458 11.29 5.65 13.79
C GLY A 458 11.93 6.79 13.00
N MET A 459 11.12 7.66 12.39
CA MET A 459 11.60 8.69 11.47
C MET A 459 11.49 10.11 12.01
N SER A 460 10.63 10.38 13.01
CA SER A 460 10.32 11.75 13.45
C SER A 460 11.23 12.22 14.58
N ASP A 461 11.60 13.50 14.57
CA ASP A 461 12.25 14.16 15.70
C ASP A 461 11.24 14.50 16.80
N ARG A 462 9.99 14.81 16.37
CA ARG A 462 8.88 15.19 17.23
C ARG A 462 7.58 14.77 16.55
N ILE A 463 6.54 14.43 17.33
CA ILE A 463 5.29 13.88 16.84
C ILE A 463 4.12 14.72 17.34
N LEU A 464 3.27 15.20 16.41
CA LEU A 464 1.97 15.76 16.71
C LEU A 464 0.91 14.68 16.60
N VAL A 465 0.10 14.50 17.62
CA VAL A 465 -1.02 13.56 17.59
C VAL A 465 -2.32 14.32 17.38
N ILE A 466 -3.03 13.94 16.31
CA ILE A 466 -4.31 14.56 15.93
C ILE A 466 -5.47 13.66 16.37
N HIS A 467 -6.46 14.25 17.01
CA HIS A 467 -7.72 13.63 17.40
C HIS A 467 -8.89 14.56 17.06
N GLU A 468 -9.85 14.09 16.28
CA GLU A 468 -11.05 14.82 15.86
C GLU A 468 -10.77 16.28 15.41
N GLY A 469 -9.80 16.44 14.54
CA GLY A 469 -9.42 17.76 14.00
C GLY A 469 -8.75 18.71 14.98
N LYS A 470 -8.18 18.21 16.09
CA LYS A 470 -7.44 19.00 17.09
C LYS A 470 -6.10 18.34 17.41
N ILE A 471 -5.13 19.13 17.84
CA ILE A 471 -3.89 18.57 18.41
C ILE A 471 -4.22 18.04 19.80
N ALA A 472 -4.17 16.73 19.97
CA ALA A 472 -4.37 16.05 21.26
C ALA A 472 -3.10 16.06 22.12
N GLY A 473 -1.92 16.08 21.50
CA GLY A 473 -0.65 16.17 22.18
C GLY A 473 0.52 16.30 21.22
N GLU A 474 1.67 16.61 21.81
CA GLU A 474 2.96 16.69 21.15
C GLU A 474 3.96 15.88 21.95
N LEU A 475 4.72 15.01 21.30
CA LEU A 475 5.68 14.11 21.93
C LEU A 475 7.04 14.29 21.27
N ASP A 476 8.09 14.38 22.09
CA ASP A 476 9.46 14.29 21.60
C ASP A 476 9.79 12.83 21.26
N HIS A 477 10.73 12.60 20.35
CA HIS A 477 11.11 11.27 19.87
C HIS A 477 11.38 10.27 21.02
N GLU A 478 12.12 10.71 22.07
CA GLU A 478 12.49 9.86 23.20
C GLU A 478 11.28 9.42 24.06
N GLU A 479 10.22 10.21 24.06
CA GLU A 479 9.00 9.94 24.83
C GLU A 479 7.93 9.19 24.06
N ALA A 480 8.06 9.13 22.74
CA ALA A 480 7.07 8.58 21.84
C ALA A 480 7.04 7.04 21.92
N THR A 481 5.91 6.52 22.38
CA THR A 481 5.59 5.08 22.32
C THR A 481 4.26 4.87 21.60
N GLN A 482 4.06 3.71 21.01
CA GLN A 482 2.80 3.37 20.35
C GLN A 482 1.61 3.55 21.32
N GLU A 483 1.74 3.13 22.58
CA GLU A 483 0.71 3.25 23.60
C GLU A 483 0.33 4.72 23.88
N LYS A 484 1.33 5.59 24.06
CA LYS A 484 1.09 7.03 24.28
C LYS A 484 0.40 7.68 23.08
N ILE A 485 0.86 7.36 21.85
CA ILE A 485 0.27 7.90 20.62
C ILE A 485 -1.17 7.45 20.49
N ILE A 486 -1.47 6.14 20.69
CA ILE A 486 -2.84 5.61 20.63
C ILE A 486 -3.72 6.25 21.70
N THR A 487 -3.23 6.39 22.93
CA THR A 487 -3.98 7.04 24.04
C THR A 487 -4.40 8.46 23.64
N LEU A 488 -3.47 9.27 23.14
CA LEU A 488 -3.78 10.63 22.68
C LEU A 488 -4.71 10.61 21.46
N ALA A 489 -4.49 9.72 20.50
CA ALA A 489 -5.30 9.60 19.28
C ALA A 489 -6.73 9.14 19.54
N THR A 490 -7.00 8.51 20.69
CA THR A 490 -8.36 8.11 21.14
C THR A 490 -8.99 9.09 22.12
N GLY A 491 -8.36 10.24 22.39
CA GLY A 491 -8.87 11.27 23.29
C GLY A 491 -8.62 10.99 24.78
N GLY A 492 -7.74 10.01 25.11
CA GLY A 492 -7.22 9.81 26.46
C GLY A 492 -6.28 10.94 26.89
N GLN A 493 -6.26 11.26 28.19
CA GLN A 493 -5.31 12.22 28.77
C GLN A 493 -4.07 11.51 29.30
#